data_c84419281cbd978f477b29c5a2500d40
#
_entry.id   c84419281cbd978f477b29c5a2500d40
#
_cell.length_a   1.000
_cell.length_b   1.000
_cell.length_c   1.000
_cell.angle_alpha   90.00
_cell.angle_beta   90.00
_cell.angle_gamma   90.00
#
_symmetry.space_group_name_H-M   'P 1'
#
loop_
_entity.id
_entity.type
_entity.pdbx_description
1 polymer ?
#
loop_
_entity_poly.entity_id
_entity_poly.type
_entity_poly.pdbx_seq_one_letter_code
_entity_poly.pdbx_strand_id
1 'polypeptide(L)' 'MTASEQIKVLCVRSGISLAELARRLNVSPQSLSGKIKRDNFTINDLENVADAVGVKFEHNFVLENGDITI' A
#
# COMPACT_ATOMS: atom_id res chain seq x y z
N MET A 1 -4.86 8.02 9.12
CA MET A 1 -3.69 7.80 8.25
C MET A 1 -4.13 7.45 6.85
N THR A 2 -3.60 8.15 5.85
CA THR A 2 -3.95 7.87 4.46
C THR A 2 -3.23 6.62 3.96
N ALA A 3 -3.68 6.08 2.82
CA ALA A 3 -3.02 4.94 2.20
C ALA A 3 -1.56 5.28 1.85
N SER A 4 -1.32 6.49 1.35
CA SER A 4 0.04 6.95 1.04
C SER A 4 0.95 6.95 2.27
N GLU A 5 0.45 7.42 3.40
CA GLU A 5 1.21 7.42 4.65
C GLU A 5 1.48 5.99 5.12
N GLN A 6 0.49 5.10 5.02
CA GLN A 6 0.65 3.70 5.39
C GLN A 6 1.74 3.03 4.54
N ILE A 7 1.77 3.30 3.24
CA ILE A 7 2.78 2.75 2.34
C ILE A 7 4.18 3.26 2.72
N LYS A 8 4.31 4.54 3.04
CA LYS A 8 5.59 5.10 3.47
C LYS A 8 6.07 4.44 4.76
N VAL A 9 5.18 4.27 5.74
CA VAL A 9 5.51 3.60 7.00
C VAL A 9 5.92 2.16 6.76
N LEU A 10 5.20 1.46 5.88
CA LEU A 10 5.52 0.08 5.53
C LEU A 10 6.92 -0.03 4.94
N CYS A 11 7.28 0.87 4.03
CA CYS A 11 8.62 0.89 3.42
C CYS A 11 9.70 1.09 4.48
N VAL A 12 9.50 2.05 5.38
CA VAL A 12 10.45 2.31 6.47
C VAL A 12 10.63 1.07 7.34
N ARG A 13 9.55 0.45 7.75
CA ARG A 13 9.59 -0.75 8.60
C ARG A 13 10.19 -1.95 7.88
N SER A 14 10.03 -2.02 6.57
CA SER A 14 10.56 -3.11 5.77
C SER A 14 11.99 -2.86 5.29
N GLY A 15 12.52 -1.67 5.56
CA GLY A 15 13.89 -1.33 5.18
C GLY A 15 14.10 -1.16 3.69
N ILE A 16 13.07 -0.73 2.96
CA ILE A 16 13.18 -0.50 1.51
C ILE A 16 12.83 0.96 1.19
N SER A 17 13.36 1.45 0.08
CA SER A 17 13.01 2.77 -0.43
C SER A 17 11.75 2.71 -1.28
N LEU A 18 11.14 3.86 -1.55
CA LEU A 18 10.03 3.93 -2.49
C LEU A 18 10.46 3.53 -3.90
N ALA A 19 11.70 3.83 -4.27
CA ALA A 19 12.24 3.41 -5.56
C ALA A 19 12.32 1.89 -5.67
N GLU A 20 12.72 1.23 -4.58
CA GLU A 20 12.76 -0.23 -4.55
C GLU A 20 11.33 -0.81 -4.62
N LEU A 21 10.39 -0.21 -3.93
CA LEU A 21 8.99 -0.63 -4.02
C LEU A 21 8.47 -0.50 -5.45
N ALA A 22 8.78 0.62 -6.12
CA ALA A 22 8.38 0.82 -7.52
C ALA A 22 8.95 -0.29 -8.40
N ARG A 23 10.22 -0.64 -8.19
CA ARG A 23 10.86 -1.71 -8.94
C ARG A 23 10.13 -3.04 -8.74
N ARG A 24 9.78 -3.36 -7.50
CA ARG A 24 9.05 -4.61 -7.18
C ARG A 24 7.65 -4.63 -7.77
N LEU A 25 7.01 -3.46 -7.85
CA LEU A 25 5.69 -3.31 -8.47
C LEU A 25 5.75 -3.22 -9.99
N ASN A 26 6.95 -3.19 -10.55
CA ASN A 26 7.17 -3.10 -11.99
C ASN A 26 6.60 -1.79 -12.57
N VAL A 27 6.75 -0.71 -11.85
CA VAL A 27 6.36 0.63 -12.28
C VAL A 27 7.55 1.59 -12.09
N SER A 28 7.49 2.74 -12.75
CA SER A 28 8.55 3.74 -12.59
C SER A 28 8.43 4.44 -11.23
N PRO A 29 9.55 4.91 -10.66
CA PRO A 29 9.49 5.70 -9.42
C PRO A 29 8.61 6.94 -9.55
N GLN A 30 8.59 7.58 -10.73
CA GLN A 30 7.74 8.73 -10.96
C GLN A 30 6.26 8.38 -10.91
N SER A 31 5.88 7.23 -11.47
CA SER A 31 4.49 6.75 -11.41
C SER A 31 4.05 6.51 -9.97
N LEU A 32 4.90 5.86 -9.18
CA LEU A 32 4.58 5.60 -7.77
C LEU A 32 4.51 6.91 -6.99
N SER A 33 5.48 7.82 -7.18
CA SER A 33 5.46 9.13 -6.55
C SER A 33 4.19 9.92 -6.87
N GLY A 34 3.74 9.84 -8.12
CA GLY A 34 2.50 10.49 -8.54
C GLY A 34 1.28 9.93 -7.83
N LYS A 35 1.21 8.61 -7.68
CA LYS A 35 0.11 7.98 -6.92
C LYS A 35 0.12 8.38 -5.46
N ILE A 36 1.29 8.42 -4.84
CA ILE A 36 1.45 8.83 -3.45
C ILE A 36 0.99 10.29 -3.29
N LYS A 37 1.39 11.15 -4.19
CA LYS A 37 1.04 12.56 -4.15
C LYS A 37 -0.46 12.79 -4.26
N ARG A 38 -1.12 12.02 -5.11
CA ARG A 38 -2.57 12.10 -5.31
C ARG A 38 -3.35 11.28 -4.30
N ASP A 39 -2.66 10.43 -3.53
CA ASP A 39 -3.27 9.46 -2.63
C ASP A 39 -4.33 8.62 -3.34
N ASN A 40 -3.97 8.13 -4.52
CA ASN A 40 -4.89 7.45 -5.43
C ASN A 40 -4.57 5.96 -5.47
N PHE A 41 -4.91 5.24 -4.40
CA PHE A 41 -4.68 3.80 -4.28
C PHE A 41 -6.00 3.06 -4.16
N THR A 42 -6.19 2.07 -5.01
CA THR A 42 -7.31 1.14 -4.90
C THR A 42 -6.95 0.01 -3.93
N ILE A 43 -7.93 -0.77 -3.52
CA ILE A 43 -7.70 -1.98 -2.73
C ILE A 43 -6.73 -2.90 -3.46
N ASN A 44 -6.92 -3.07 -4.76
CA ASN A 44 -6.03 -3.91 -5.57
C ASN A 44 -4.59 -3.40 -5.55
N ASP A 45 -4.40 -2.08 -5.61
CA ASP A 45 -3.08 -1.49 -5.50
C ASP A 45 -2.43 -1.83 -4.16
N LEU A 46 -3.20 -1.75 -3.07
CA LEU A 46 -2.69 -2.05 -1.73
C LEU A 46 -2.34 -3.53 -1.58
N GLU A 47 -3.12 -4.41 -2.17
CA GLU A 47 -2.81 -5.83 -2.19
C GLU A 47 -1.50 -6.09 -2.95
N ASN A 48 -1.30 -5.41 -4.09
CA ASN A 48 -0.08 -5.54 -4.86
C ASN A 48 1.14 -5.04 -4.06
N VAL A 49 0.99 -3.96 -3.33
CA VAL A 49 2.04 -3.44 -2.45
C VAL A 49 2.39 -4.47 -1.38
N ALA A 50 1.38 -5.05 -0.74
CA ALA A 50 1.59 -6.07 0.28
C ALA A 50 2.34 -7.27 -0.28
N ASP A 51 1.96 -7.75 -1.45
CA ASP A 51 2.63 -8.87 -2.11
C ASP A 51 4.09 -8.53 -2.43
N ALA A 52 4.33 -7.33 -2.92
CA ALA A 52 5.69 -6.89 -3.29
C ALA A 52 6.61 -6.80 -2.08
N VAL A 53 6.09 -6.46 -0.92
CA VAL A 53 6.85 -6.35 0.32
C VAL A 53 6.89 -7.67 1.09
N GLY A 54 5.96 -8.57 0.82
CA GLY A 54 5.88 -9.86 1.49
C GLY A 54 5.11 -9.81 2.80
N VAL A 55 4.12 -8.92 2.89
CA VAL A 55 3.25 -8.80 4.06
C VAL A 55 1.81 -9.05 3.65
N LYS A 56 0.95 -9.22 4.65
CA LYS A 56 -0.46 -9.42 4.43
C LYS A 56 -1.20 -8.10 4.54
N PHE A 57 -2.09 -7.82 3.60
CA PHE A 57 -2.99 -6.68 3.67
C PHE A 57 -4.38 -7.18 4.06
N GLU A 58 -4.95 -6.58 5.11
CA GLU A 58 -6.29 -6.90 5.57
C GLU A 58 -7.15 -5.64 5.54
N HIS A 59 -8.41 -5.79 5.15
CA HIS A 59 -9.37 -4.69 5.16
C HIS A 59 -10.74 -5.24 5.52
N ASN A 60 -11.52 -4.42 6.23
CA ASN A 60 -12.80 -4.83 6.79
C ASN A 60 -13.87 -3.77 6.58
N PHE A 61 -15.13 -4.23 6.50
CA PHE A 61 -16.24 -3.34 6.77
C PHE A 61 -16.53 -3.38 8.27
N VAL A 62 -16.65 -2.21 8.90
CA VAL A 62 -16.97 -2.10 10.32
C VAL A 62 -18.47 -1.86 10.46
N LEU A 63 -19.14 -2.80 11.11
CA LEU A 63 -20.60 -2.76 11.32
C LEU A 63 -20.91 -2.57 12.80
N GLU A 64 -22.16 -2.18 13.10
CA GLU A 64 -22.58 -2.04 14.49
C GLU A 64 -22.44 -3.33 15.29
N ASN A 65 -22.61 -4.47 14.63
CA ASN A 65 -22.58 -5.80 15.24
C ASN A 65 -21.26 -6.51 15.07
N GLY A 66 -20.27 -5.86 14.51
CA GLY A 66 -18.97 -6.49 14.25
C GLY A 66 -18.44 -6.15 12.86
N ASP A 67 -17.36 -6.79 12.50
CA ASP A 67 -16.67 -6.54 11.24
C ASP A 67 -16.96 -7.65 10.23
N ILE A 68 -16.96 -7.27 8.95
CA ILE A 68 -16.91 -8.23 7.87
C ILE A 68 -15.53 -8.11 7.23
N THR A 69 -14.75 -9.17 7.31
CA THR A 69 -13.42 -9.22 6.69
C THR A 69 -13.55 -9.57 5.21
N ILE A 70 -12.86 -8.83 4.40
CA ILE A 70 -12.86 -9.04 2.94
C ILE A 70 -11.58 -9.73 2.50
#